data_ac5425917215b597e2ba5532add8352e
#
_entry.id   ac5425917215b597e2ba5532add8352e
#
_cell.length_a   1.000
_cell.length_b   1.000
_cell.length_c   1.000
_cell.angle_alpha   90.00
_cell.angle_beta   90.00
_cell.angle_gamma   90.00
#
_symmetry.space_group_name_H-M   'P 1'
#
loop_
_entity.id
_entity.type
_entity.pdbx_description
1 polymer ?
#
loop_
_entity_poly.entity_id
_entity_poly.type
_entity_poly.pdbx_seq_one_letter_code
_entity_poly.pdbx_strand_id
1 'polypeptide(L)'
;MTNDKDEQIEQDQQDVKQQKKKDKAKKKIHLKLWHLITLIIAIILITAAITVAATLLISHQMSGLNKEQRANLHKIEYVYKTLNKDYYKSEKSDKLSQAAIDGMVKELKDPYSEYMTKEQTQSFNEGVSGDFVGIGAEMQKKNDQISITSPMKGSPAEKAGIKPKDVVTEVNHKSIKNKPLDEVVKMVRGKKGTKVTLTIKRGSVEKDIAIKRDTIHVKSVEYEKKDNVGVITINKFQNNTSGELKNAIKKAHKQGIRNVVLDLRNNPGGLLDEAVKMANILSLIHI
;
A
#
# COMPACT_ATOMS: atom_id res chain seq x y z
N MET A 1 12.41 98.24 -38.35
CA MET A 1 13.10 97.59 -37.17
C MET A 1 12.11 97.27 -36.03
N THR A 2 10.87 96.89 -36.33
CA THR A 2 9.87 96.58 -35.27
C THR A 2 9.28 95.23 -35.39
N ASN A 3 9.55 94.48 -36.44
CA ASN A 3 8.93 93.13 -36.65
C ASN A 3 9.71 91.95 -36.02
N ASP A 4 11.02 92.07 -35.81
CA ASP A 4 11.87 91.00 -35.29
C ASP A 4 11.75 90.76 -33.75
N LYS A 5 11.34 91.80 -33.03
CA LYS A 5 11.17 91.70 -31.58
C LYS A 5 9.86 91.07 -31.16
N ASP A 6 8.84 91.22 -31.97
CA ASP A 6 7.53 90.65 -31.67
C ASP A 6 7.52 89.12 -31.97
N GLU A 7 8.22 88.66 -33.03
CA GLU A 7 8.39 87.23 -33.30
C GLU A 7 9.23 86.49 -32.25
N GLN A 8 10.28 87.16 -31.71
CA GLN A 8 11.07 86.54 -30.64
C GLN A 8 10.29 86.44 -29.32
N ILE A 9 9.41 87.38 -29.02
CA ILE A 9 8.57 87.35 -27.83
C ILE A 9 7.51 86.30 -27.92
N GLU A 10 6.94 86.04 -29.12
CA GLU A 10 5.99 84.95 -29.34
C GLU A 10 6.66 83.54 -29.25
N GLN A 11 7.87 83.36 -29.79
CA GLN A 11 8.63 82.12 -29.67
C GLN A 11 9.02 81.84 -28.23
N ASP A 12 9.51 82.83 -27.49
CA ASP A 12 9.82 82.63 -26.06
C ASP A 12 8.57 82.23 -25.23
N GLN A 13 7.43 82.85 -25.53
CA GLN A 13 6.16 82.54 -24.86
C GLN A 13 5.66 81.11 -25.21
N GLN A 14 5.92 80.61 -26.43
CA GLN A 14 5.58 79.28 -26.83
C GLN A 14 6.49 78.20 -26.16
N ASP A 15 7.76 78.51 -26.07
CA ASP A 15 8.74 77.61 -25.42
C ASP A 15 8.50 77.53 -23.91
N VAL A 16 8.18 78.61 -23.25
CA VAL A 16 7.80 78.61 -21.82
C VAL A 16 6.49 77.86 -21.59
N LYS A 17 5.52 77.93 -22.51
CA LYS A 17 4.28 77.16 -22.42
C LYS A 17 4.52 75.65 -22.66
N GLN A 18 5.40 75.29 -23.59
CA GLN A 18 5.77 73.94 -23.84
C GLN A 18 6.57 73.32 -22.65
N GLN A 19 7.50 74.09 -22.08
CA GLN A 19 8.27 73.67 -20.91
C GLN A 19 7.36 73.40 -19.70
N LYS A 20 6.42 74.35 -19.41
CA LYS A 20 5.42 74.16 -18.35
C LYS A 20 4.47 72.96 -18.57
N LYS A 21 4.15 72.65 -19.83
CA LYS A 21 3.39 71.40 -20.15
C LYS A 21 4.21 70.15 -19.93
N LYS A 22 5.50 70.15 -20.29
CA LYS A 22 6.41 69.00 -20.05
C LYS A 22 6.64 68.75 -18.56
N ASP A 23 6.80 69.80 -17.78
CA ASP A 23 7.00 69.69 -16.32
C ASP A 23 5.73 69.25 -15.59
N LYS A 24 4.54 69.73 -16.01
CA LYS A 24 3.26 69.24 -15.49
C LYS A 24 3.01 67.76 -15.85
N ALA A 25 3.42 67.30 -17.06
CA ALA A 25 3.29 65.92 -17.48
C ALA A 25 4.25 65.02 -16.70
N LYS A 26 5.51 65.40 -16.51
CA LYS A 26 6.47 64.69 -15.66
C LYS A 26 6.01 64.59 -14.22
N LYS A 27 5.46 65.65 -13.63
CA LYS A 27 4.93 65.62 -12.27
C LYS A 27 3.72 64.72 -12.11
N LYS A 28 2.82 64.65 -13.10
CA LYS A 28 1.70 63.74 -13.10
C LYS A 28 2.11 62.24 -13.26
N ILE A 29 3.14 61.98 -14.08
CA ILE A 29 3.67 60.63 -14.27
C ILE A 29 4.34 60.17 -12.98
N HIS A 30 5.11 61.00 -12.30
CA HIS A 30 5.78 60.66 -11.04
C HIS A 30 4.78 60.38 -9.91
N LEU A 31 3.71 61.17 -9.80
CA LEU A 31 2.66 60.93 -8.81
C LEU A 31 1.90 59.62 -9.10
N LYS A 32 1.60 59.30 -10.35
CA LYS A 32 0.94 58.04 -10.73
C LYS A 32 1.83 56.84 -10.51
N LEU A 33 3.12 56.92 -10.84
CA LEU A 33 4.07 55.84 -10.65
C LEU A 33 4.27 55.51 -9.16
N TRP A 34 4.40 56.53 -8.31
CA TRP A 34 4.53 56.36 -6.87
C TRP A 34 3.29 55.65 -6.26
N HIS A 35 2.08 56.06 -6.65
CA HIS A 35 0.86 55.42 -6.18
C HIS A 35 0.75 53.97 -6.68
N LEU A 36 1.22 53.69 -7.88
CA LEU A 36 1.27 52.32 -8.40
C LEU A 36 2.24 51.44 -7.58
N ILE A 37 3.42 51.96 -7.27
CA ILE A 37 4.41 51.25 -6.46
C ILE A 37 3.88 51.00 -5.04
N THR A 38 3.26 52.01 -4.40
CA THR A 38 2.68 51.80 -3.05
C THR A 38 1.52 50.83 -3.06
N LEU A 39 0.71 50.81 -4.12
CA LEU A 39 -0.36 49.82 -4.28
C LEU A 39 0.20 48.40 -4.43
N ILE A 40 1.23 48.19 -5.24
CA ILE A 40 1.88 46.88 -5.42
C ILE A 40 2.48 46.40 -4.10
N ILE A 41 3.18 47.28 -3.36
CA ILE A 41 3.74 46.93 -2.05
C ILE A 41 2.62 46.54 -1.06
N ALA A 42 1.53 47.30 -1.05
CA ALA A 42 0.38 46.99 -0.19
C ALA A 42 -0.24 45.62 -0.52
N ILE A 43 -0.39 45.31 -1.81
CA ILE A 43 -0.90 43.99 -2.26
C ILE A 43 0.05 42.86 -1.83
N ILE A 44 1.37 43.05 -1.99
CA ILE A 44 2.36 42.04 -1.55
C ILE A 44 2.29 41.83 -0.04
N LEU A 45 2.19 42.86 0.75
CA LEU A 45 2.09 42.74 2.20
C LEU A 45 0.78 42.09 2.64
N ILE A 46 -0.33 42.44 2.01
CA ILE A 46 -1.64 41.81 2.28
C ILE A 46 -1.62 40.31 1.91
N THR A 47 -1.10 39.99 0.73
CA THR A 47 -1.01 38.57 0.32
C THR A 47 -0.08 37.77 1.22
N ALA A 48 1.05 38.33 1.63
CA ALA A 48 1.96 37.73 2.60
C ALA A 48 1.26 37.51 3.96
N ALA A 49 0.55 38.48 4.47
CA ALA A 49 -0.21 38.40 5.72
C ALA A 49 -1.33 37.33 5.65
N ILE A 50 -2.08 37.29 4.54
CA ILE A 50 -3.12 36.27 4.32
C ILE A 50 -2.49 34.87 4.24
N THR A 51 -1.37 34.73 3.53
CA THR A 51 -0.69 33.41 3.40
C THR A 51 -0.18 32.93 4.77
N VAL A 52 0.42 33.82 5.57
CA VAL A 52 0.87 33.46 6.93
C VAL A 52 -0.32 33.11 7.82
N ALA A 53 -1.38 33.92 7.80
CA ALA A 53 -2.60 33.62 8.58
C ALA A 53 -3.26 32.29 8.16
N ALA A 54 -3.36 32.03 6.84
CA ALA A 54 -3.90 30.77 6.32
C ALA A 54 -3.03 29.57 6.72
N THR A 55 -1.71 29.66 6.61
CA THR A 55 -0.80 28.59 7.04
C THR A 55 -0.88 28.32 8.54
N LEU A 56 -0.97 29.35 9.37
CA LEU A 56 -1.16 29.21 10.82
C LEU A 56 -2.51 28.60 11.16
N LEU A 57 -3.59 29.00 10.52
CA LEU A 57 -4.92 28.44 10.72
C LEU A 57 -4.99 26.96 10.29
N ILE A 58 -4.45 26.63 9.11
CA ILE A 58 -4.41 25.26 8.60
C ILE A 58 -3.55 24.38 9.51
N SER A 59 -2.38 24.84 9.94
CA SER A 59 -1.52 24.07 10.85
C SER A 59 -2.17 23.86 12.23
N HIS A 60 -2.97 24.82 12.69
CA HIS A 60 -3.70 24.71 13.95
C HIS A 60 -4.89 23.74 13.83
N GLN A 61 -5.57 23.72 12.70
CA GLN A 61 -6.79 22.92 12.47
C GLN A 61 -6.46 21.47 12.05
N MET A 62 -5.34 21.23 11.35
CA MET A 62 -4.94 19.89 10.92
C MET A 62 -4.39 18.99 12.03
N SER A 63 -4.02 19.51 13.19
CA SER A 63 -3.42 18.65 14.22
C SER A 63 -4.43 17.99 15.17
N GLY A 64 -5.68 18.48 15.29
CA GLY A 64 -6.69 17.92 16.20
C GLY A 64 -6.23 17.67 17.65
N LEU A 65 -4.95 17.97 17.93
CA LEU A 65 -4.27 17.65 19.16
C LEU A 65 -4.32 18.82 20.15
N ASN A 66 -4.61 18.55 21.40
CA ASN A 66 -4.50 19.53 22.45
C ASN A 66 -3.02 19.83 22.80
N LYS A 67 -2.80 20.86 23.65
CA LYS A 67 -1.44 21.32 24.02
C LYS A 67 -0.60 20.22 24.68
N GLU A 68 -1.21 19.40 25.52
CA GLU A 68 -0.54 18.31 26.21
C GLU A 68 -0.13 17.18 25.25
N GLN A 69 -1.03 16.79 24.34
CA GLN A 69 -0.74 15.80 23.31
C GLN A 69 0.41 16.23 22.40
N ARG A 70 0.47 17.51 22.02
CA ARG A 70 1.59 18.05 21.26
C ARG A 70 2.90 18.00 22.05
N ALA A 71 2.88 18.37 23.34
CA ALA A 71 4.07 18.29 24.19
C ALA A 71 4.59 16.84 24.30
N ASN A 72 3.70 15.86 24.41
CA ASN A 72 4.07 14.46 24.46
C ASN A 72 4.65 13.96 23.13
N LEU A 73 4.08 14.36 21.99
CA LEU A 73 4.65 14.04 20.68
C LEU A 73 6.04 14.66 20.46
N HIS A 74 6.26 15.88 20.95
CA HIS A 74 7.59 16.49 20.90
C HIS A 74 8.63 15.71 21.74
N LYS A 75 8.23 15.10 22.86
CA LYS A 75 9.12 14.21 23.61
C LYS A 75 9.50 12.98 22.79
N ILE A 76 8.55 12.35 22.13
CA ILE A 76 8.78 11.19 21.24
C ILE A 76 9.72 11.60 20.11
N GLU A 77 9.46 12.75 19.46
CA GLU A 77 10.30 13.30 18.39
C GLU A 77 11.73 13.57 18.87
N TYR A 78 11.89 14.14 20.06
CA TYR A 78 13.21 14.41 20.65
C TYR A 78 13.99 13.12 20.87
N VAL A 79 13.37 12.12 21.51
CA VAL A 79 14.01 10.81 21.72
C VAL A 79 14.38 10.14 20.41
N TYR A 80 13.46 10.15 19.43
CA TYR A 80 13.70 9.60 18.10
C TYR A 80 14.89 10.25 17.41
N LYS A 81 14.97 11.59 17.42
CA LYS A 81 16.09 12.34 16.84
C LYS A 81 17.42 12.04 17.56
N THR A 82 17.41 11.98 18.90
CA THR A 82 18.60 11.68 19.70
C THR A 82 19.12 10.28 19.39
N LEU A 83 18.24 9.27 19.35
CA LEU A 83 18.63 7.90 19.02
C LEU A 83 19.20 7.79 17.61
N ASN A 84 18.59 8.43 16.61
CA ASN A 84 19.10 8.40 15.25
C ASN A 84 20.44 9.11 15.07
N LYS A 85 20.71 10.14 15.88
CA LYS A 85 21.94 10.96 15.78
C LYS A 85 23.07 10.44 16.62
N ASP A 86 22.78 10.09 17.88
CA ASP A 86 23.80 9.94 18.92
C ASP A 86 24.01 8.48 19.35
N TYR A 87 23.18 7.54 18.87
CA TYR A 87 23.38 6.13 19.20
C TYR A 87 24.56 5.55 18.41
N TYR A 88 25.44 4.81 19.10
CA TYR A 88 26.71 4.31 18.56
C TYR A 88 26.56 3.30 17.40
N LYS A 89 25.41 2.63 17.28
CA LYS A 89 25.07 1.78 16.15
C LYS A 89 24.02 2.45 15.31
N SER A 90 24.25 2.57 14.00
CA SER A 90 23.23 3.05 13.07
C SER A 90 22.11 2.02 12.98
N GLU A 91 20.97 2.32 13.60
CA GLU A 91 19.73 1.57 13.38
C GLU A 91 18.91 2.22 12.26
N LYS A 92 18.19 1.39 11.53
CA LYS A 92 17.31 1.93 10.46
C LYS A 92 16.17 2.72 11.09
N SER A 93 15.98 3.95 10.64
CA SER A 93 14.91 4.85 11.10
C SER A 93 13.52 4.19 11.12
N ASP A 94 13.23 3.35 10.12
CA ASP A 94 11.97 2.63 10.03
C ASP A 94 11.75 1.66 11.20
N LYS A 95 12.81 1.01 11.70
CA LYS A 95 12.70 0.11 12.85
C LYS A 95 12.37 0.84 14.16
N LEU A 96 12.97 2.01 14.38
CA LEU A 96 12.68 2.83 15.55
C LEU A 96 11.25 3.37 15.52
N SER A 97 10.79 3.82 14.35
CA SER A 97 9.41 4.27 14.17
C SER A 97 8.42 3.14 14.43
N GLN A 98 8.68 1.95 13.88
CA GLN A 98 7.85 0.77 14.09
C GLN A 98 7.79 0.40 15.57
N ALA A 99 8.93 0.33 16.26
CA ALA A 99 8.99 0.00 17.68
C ALA A 99 8.21 1.02 18.56
N ALA A 100 8.25 2.30 18.19
CA ALA A 100 7.49 3.33 18.90
C ALA A 100 5.97 3.11 18.73
N ILE A 101 5.50 2.83 17.51
CA ILE A 101 4.09 2.56 17.22
C ILE A 101 3.63 1.28 17.92
N ASP A 102 4.41 0.21 17.83
CA ASP A 102 4.14 -1.07 18.49
C ASP A 102 4.02 -0.91 20.01
N GLY A 103 4.91 -0.08 20.60
CA GLY A 103 4.86 0.25 22.03
C GLY A 103 3.57 0.98 22.42
N MET A 104 3.13 1.95 21.64
CA MET A 104 1.88 2.67 21.88
C MET A 104 0.65 1.76 21.80
N VAL A 105 0.59 0.90 20.78
CA VAL A 105 -0.55 -0.03 20.62
C VAL A 105 -0.54 -1.09 21.71
N LYS A 106 0.63 -1.62 22.08
CA LYS A 106 0.76 -2.61 23.15
C LYS A 106 0.28 -2.09 24.52
N GLU A 107 0.42 -0.78 24.78
CA GLU A 107 -0.05 -0.18 26.06
C GLU A 107 -1.56 -0.17 26.17
N LEU A 108 -2.31 -0.32 25.08
CA LEU A 108 -3.77 -0.47 25.12
C LEU A 108 -4.21 -1.74 25.86
N LYS A 109 -3.32 -2.75 25.95
CA LYS A 109 -3.60 -4.08 26.56
C LYS A 109 -4.83 -4.76 25.97
N ASP A 110 -5.14 -4.41 24.71
CA ASP A 110 -6.23 -4.99 23.96
C ASP A 110 -5.69 -6.03 22.98
N PRO A 111 -6.08 -7.33 23.13
CA PRO A 111 -5.57 -8.41 22.27
C PRO A 111 -6.08 -8.32 20.84
N TYR A 112 -7.06 -7.46 20.55
CA TYR A 112 -7.63 -7.28 19.20
C TYR A 112 -7.06 -6.05 18.47
N SER A 113 -6.30 -5.22 19.17
CA SER A 113 -5.64 -4.05 18.58
C SER A 113 -4.21 -4.38 18.21
N GLU A 114 -3.90 -4.34 16.92
CA GLU A 114 -2.56 -4.59 16.39
C GLU A 114 -2.22 -3.57 15.30
N TYR A 115 -1.01 -3.06 15.33
CA TYR A 115 -0.47 -2.29 14.21
C TYR A 115 0.27 -3.22 13.25
N MET A 116 -0.08 -3.12 11.99
CA MET A 116 0.55 -3.93 10.94
C MET A 116 1.28 -3.04 9.94
N THR A 117 2.51 -3.39 9.61
CA THR A 117 3.21 -2.81 8.45
C THR A 117 2.45 -3.15 7.16
N LYS A 118 2.78 -2.46 6.08
CA LYS A 118 2.19 -2.74 4.76
C LYS A 118 2.35 -4.22 4.36
N GLU A 119 3.52 -4.79 4.61
CA GLU A 119 3.83 -6.20 4.31
C GLU A 119 3.03 -7.15 5.20
N GLN A 120 2.91 -6.84 6.49
CA GLN A 120 2.09 -7.63 7.43
C GLN A 120 0.60 -7.54 7.07
N THR A 121 0.10 -6.33 6.76
CA THR A 121 -1.29 -6.13 6.30
C THR A 121 -1.57 -6.93 5.03
N GLN A 122 -0.64 -6.93 4.06
CA GLN A 122 -0.78 -7.74 2.86
C GLN A 122 -0.84 -9.23 3.20
N SER A 123 0.07 -9.74 4.02
CA SER A 123 0.09 -11.15 4.45
C SER A 123 -1.17 -11.53 5.23
N PHE A 124 -1.65 -10.64 6.09
CA PHE A 124 -2.90 -10.83 6.82
C PHE A 124 -4.09 -10.93 5.86
N ASN A 125 -4.22 -9.99 4.93
CA ASN A 125 -5.29 -9.98 3.93
C ASN A 125 -5.25 -11.22 3.04
N GLU A 126 -4.06 -11.68 2.59
CA GLU A 126 -3.87 -12.92 1.86
C GLU A 126 -4.33 -14.13 2.72
N GLY A 127 -4.00 -14.15 4.00
CA GLY A 127 -4.43 -15.18 4.93
C GLY A 127 -5.93 -15.21 5.17
N VAL A 128 -6.60 -14.04 5.20
CA VAL A 128 -8.05 -13.93 5.38
C VAL A 128 -8.79 -14.24 4.06
N SER A 129 -8.31 -13.73 2.94
CA SER A 129 -8.95 -13.95 1.64
C SER A 129 -8.76 -15.37 1.08
N GLY A 130 -7.67 -16.04 1.45
CA GLY A 130 -7.24 -17.29 0.83
C GLY A 130 -6.62 -17.13 -0.56
N ASP A 131 -6.46 -15.88 -1.02
CA ASP A 131 -5.87 -15.54 -2.30
C ASP A 131 -4.49 -14.91 -2.11
N PHE A 132 -3.49 -15.36 -2.84
CA PHE A 132 -2.16 -14.74 -2.85
C PHE A 132 -1.57 -14.75 -4.25
N VAL A 133 -0.62 -13.86 -4.52
CA VAL A 133 0.06 -13.82 -5.81
C VAL A 133 1.38 -14.57 -5.74
N GLY A 134 1.52 -15.60 -6.59
CA GLY A 134 2.70 -16.44 -6.60
C GLY A 134 2.70 -17.45 -7.74
N ILE A 135 3.42 -18.54 -7.52
CA ILE A 135 3.50 -19.67 -8.48
C ILE A 135 2.58 -20.83 -8.11
N GLY A 136 2.08 -20.88 -6.86
CA GLY A 136 1.22 -21.97 -6.39
C GLY A 136 1.97 -23.27 -6.18
N ALA A 137 3.04 -23.24 -5.40
CA ALA A 137 3.76 -24.43 -4.95
C ALA A 137 4.06 -24.32 -3.46
N GLU A 138 3.87 -25.40 -2.74
CA GLU A 138 4.31 -25.55 -1.36
C GLU A 138 5.80 -25.86 -1.30
N MET A 139 6.52 -25.19 -0.42
CA MET A 139 7.95 -25.37 -0.24
C MET A 139 8.26 -25.72 1.21
N GLN A 140 9.25 -26.57 1.41
CA GLN A 140 9.79 -26.91 2.72
C GLN A 140 11.31 -26.82 2.74
N LYS A 141 11.87 -26.44 3.88
CA LYS A 141 13.32 -26.51 4.12
C LYS A 141 13.62 -27.74 4.98
N LYS A 142 14.46 -28.64 4.48
CA LYS A 142 14.97 -29.80 5.20
C LYS A 142 16.46 -29.98 4.89
N ASN A 143 17.30 -30.19 5.91
CA ASN A 143 18.75 -30.37 5.74
C ASN A 143 19.39 -29.27 4.89
N ASP A 144 19.06 -28.01 5.16
CA ASP A 144 19.51 -26.80 4.44
C ASP A 144 19.14 -26.75 2.94
N GLN A 145 18.33 -27.69 2.47
CA GLN A 145 17.80 -27.68 1.12
C GLN A 145 16.34 -27.24 1.12
N ILE A 146 15.97 -26.43 0.16
CA ILE A 146 14.58 -26.01 -0.08
C ILE A 146 14.03 -26.85 -1.23
N SER A 147 12.98 -27.60 -0.94
CA SER A 147 12.33 -28.48 -1.91
C SER A 147 10.84 -28.18 -2.06
N ILE A 148 10.30 -28.48 -3.22
CA ILE A 148 8.87 -28.42 -3.49
C ILE A 148 8.20 -29.65 -2.84
N THR A 149 7.28 -29.40 -1.93
CA THR A 149 6.43 -30.46 -1.34
C THR A 149 5.41 -30.90 -2.37
N SER A 150 4.65 -29.96 -2.91
CA SER A 150 3.70 -30.20 -4.01
C SER A 150 3.38 -28.89 -4.75
N PRO A 151 3.22 -28.93 -6.09
CA PRO A 151 2.54 -27.87 -6.81
C PRO A 151 1.03 -27.98 -6.56
N MET A 152 0.37 -26.82 -6.37
CA MET A 152 -1.09 -26.77 -6.25
C MET A 152 -1.76 -27.07 -7.58
N LYS A 153 -2.84 -27.84 -7.54
CA LYS A 153 -3.58 -28.22 -8.75
C LYS A 153 -4.08 -27.02 -9.54
N GLY A 154 -3.79 -26.99 -10.85
CA GLY A 154 -4.15 -25.89 -11.76
C GLY A 154 -3.26 -24.66 -11.64
N SER A 155 -2.26 -24.67 -10.75
CA SER A 155 -1.37 -23.53 -10.51
C SER A 155 -0.38 -23.27 -11.66
N PRO A 156 0.21 -22.08 -11.74
CA PRO A 156 1.31 -21.82 -12.66
C PRO A 156 2.50 -22.74 -12.51
N ALA A 157 2.83 -23.16 -11.28
CA ALA A 157 3.93 -24.11 -11.02
C ALA A 157 3.64 -25.48 -11.63
N GLU A 158 2.42 -26.02 -11.44
CA GLU A 158 2.02 -27.29 -12.04
C GLU A 158 2.07 -27.23 -13.58
N LYS A 159 1.49 -26.15 -14.16
CA LYS A 159 1.49 -25.93 -15.62
C LYS A 159 2.89 -25.78 -16.19
N ALA A 160 3.82 -25.23 -15.43
CA ALA A 160 5.23 -25.10 -15.83
C ALA A 160 6.03 -26.41 -15.67
N GLY A 161 5.44 -27.47 -15.11
CA GLY A 161 6.07 -28.78 -14.96
C GLY A 161 6.93 -28.93 -13.71
N ILE A 162 6.71 -28.11 -12.69
CA ILE A 162 7.25 -28.33 -11.34
C ILE A 162 6.64 -29.60 -10.77
N LYS A 163 7.45 -30.42 -10.10
CA LYS A 163 7.05 -31.68 -9.50
C LYS A 163 7.39 -31.73 -8.02
N PRO A 164 6.70 -32.58 -7.26
CA PRO A 164 7.09 -32.90 -5.88
C PRO A 164 8.55 -33.37 -5.82
N LYS A 165 9.27 -32.98 -4.77
CA LYS A 165 10.69 -33.29 -4.52
C LYS A 165 11.69 -32.56 -5.42
N ASP A 166 11.26 -31.62 -6.29
CA ASP A 166 12.20 -30.72 -6.96
C ASP A 166 12.95 -29.88 -5.90
N VAL A 167 14.26 -29.89 -5.91
CA VAL A 167 15.09 -29.09 -5.02
C VAL A 167 15.40 -27.76 -5.72
N VAL A 168 15.00 -26.65 -5.11
CA VAL A 168 15.28 -25.32 -5.66
C VAL A 168 16.71 -24.93 -5.25
N THR A 169 17.53 -24.58 -6.23
CA THR A 169 18.92 -24.14 -6.04
C THR A 169 19.09 -22.64 -6.22
N GLU A 170 18.30 -22.04 -7.14
CA GLU A 170 18.33 -20.61 -7.43
C GLU A 170 16.95 -20.04 -7.72
N VAL A 171 16.79 -18.75 -7.48
CA VAL A 171 15.63 -17.95 -7.88
C VAL A 171 16.13 -16.75 -8.69
N ASN A 172 15.68 -16.64 -9.95
CA ASN A 172 16.17 -15.64 -10.92
C ASN A 172 17.71 -15.62 -11.01
N HIS A 173 18.31 -16.79 -11.14
CA HIS A 173 19.77 -17.01 -11.21
C HIS A 173 20.55 -16.47 -10.00
N LYS A 174 19.88 -16.31 -8.85
CA LYS A 174 20.51 -15.97 -7.57
C LYS A 174 20.45 -17.17 -6.65
N SER A 175 21.60 -17.63 -6.16
CA SER A 175 21.68 -18.75 -5.24
C SER A 175 20.88 -18.50 -3.98
N ILE A 176 20.16 -19.52 -3.54
CA ILE A 176 19.38 -19.50 -2.29
C ILE A 176 20.05 -20.33 -1.17
N LYS A 177 21.29 -20.73 -1.37
CA LYS A 177 22.07 -21.48 -0.37
C LYS A 177 22.12 -20.70 0.95
N ASN A 178 21.87 -21.40 2.05
CA ASN A 178 21.83 -20.86 3.42
C ASN A 178 20.74 -19.78 3.68
N LYS A 179 19.84 -19.51 2.74
CA LYS A 179 18.73 -18.58 2.99
C LYS A 179 17.62 -19.24 3.81
N PRO A 180 16.96 -18.50 4.69
CA PRO A 180 15.74 -18.96 5.35
C PRO A 180 14.60 -19.11 4.33
N LEU A 181 13.66 -20.00 4.62
CA LEU A 181 12.55 -20.33 3.70
C LEU A 181 11.68 -19.10 3.37
N ASP A 182 11.39 -18.27 4.36
CA ASP A 182 10.60 -17.04 4.20
C ASP A 182 11.24 -16.02 3.25
N GLU A 183 12.57 -15.91 3.26
CA GLU A 183 13.30 -15.07 2.30
C GLU A 183 13.16 -15.61 0.87
N VAL A 184 13.26 -16.93 0.70
CA VAL A 184 13.11 -17.56 -0.61
C VAL A 184 11.67 -17.43 -1.12
N VAL A 185 10.67 -17.61 -0.24
CA VAL A 185 9.26 -17.39 -0.57
C VAL A 185 9.03 -15.94 -1.03
N LYS A 186 9.64 -14.94 -0.37
CA LYS A 186 9.60 -13.54 -0.81
C LYS A 186 10.22 -13.33 -2.19
N MET A 187 11.32 -14.02 -2.51
CA MET A 187 11.94 -13.94 -3.85
C MET A 187 11.04 -14.56 -4.94
N VAL A 188 10.34 -15.64 -4.62
CA VAL A 188 9.43 -16.34 -5.54
C VAL A 188 8.13 -15.57 -5.75
N ARG A 189 7.59 -14.92 -4.71
CA ARG A 189 6.43 -14.04 -4.78
C ARG A 189 6.74 -12.76 -5.60
N GLY A 190 5.71 -12.03 -6.01
CA GLY A 190 5.85 -10.76 -6.72
C GLY A 190 4.56 -10.34 -7.40
N LYS A 191 4.63 -9.33 -8.25
CA LYS A 191 3.45 -8.80 -8.94
C LYS A 191 2.84 -9.82 -9.90
N LYS A 192 1.50 -9.90 -9.94
CA LYS A 192 0.75 -10.72 -10.89
C LYS A 192 1.21 -10.45 -12.34
N GLY A 193 1.35 -11.51 -13.11
CA GLY A 193 1.74 -11.44 -14.52
C GLY A 193 3.25 -11.37 -14.76
N THR A 194 4.08 -11.11 -13.73
CA THR A 194 5.54 -11.14 -13.87
C THR A 194 6.07 -12.58 -13.87
N LYS A 195 7.26 -12.79 -14.44
CA LYS A 195 7.92 -14.10 -14.47
C LYS A 195 8.91 -14.23 -13.32
N VAL A 196 9.08 -15.45 -12.83
CA VAL A 196 10.17 -15.89 -11.97
C VAL A 196 10.79 -17.15 -12.57
N THR A 197 12.11 -17.21 -12.60
CA THR A 197 12.83 -18.41 -13.01
C THR A 197 13.31 -19.16 -11.77
N LEU A 198 12.95 -20.42 -11.66
CA LEU A 198 13.48 -21.33 -10.63
C LEU A 198 14.47 -22.26 -11.29
N THR A 199 15.72 -22.26 -10.80
CA THR A 199 16.66 -23.33 -11.09
C THR A 199 16.38 -24.47 -10.11
N ILE A 200 16.00 -25.63 -10.65
CA ILE A 200 15.65 -26.80 -9.84
C ILE A 200 16.56 -27.97 -10.16
N LYS A 201 16.86 -28.76 -9.15
CA LYS A 201 17.52 -30.06 -9.27
C LYS A 201 16.50 -31.17 -9.09
N ARG A 202 16.35 -32.00 -10.14
CA ARG A 202 15.47 -33.18 -10.16
C ARG A 202 16.30 -34.43 -10.39
N GLY A 203 16.61 -35.16 -9.32
CA GLY A 203 17.63 -36.21 -9.35
C GLY A 203 19.02 -35.64 -9.62
N SER A 204 19.65 -36.07 -10.69
CA SER A 204 20.96 -35.56 -11.15
C SER A 204 20.87 -34.41 -12.16
N VAL A 205 19.67 -34.08 -12.63
CA VAL A 205 19.47 -33.07 -13.69
C VAL A 205 19.10 -31.72 -13.05
N GLU A 206 19.82 -30.69 -13.44
CA GLU A 206 19.51 -29.31 -13.11
C GLU A 206 18.89 -28.60 -14.32
N LYS A 207 17.86 -27.77 -14.09
CA LYS A 207 17.18 -27.05 -15.16
C LYS A 207 16.49 -25.81 -14.67
N ASP A 208 16.35 -24.84 -15.54
CA ASP A 208 15.60 -23.62 -15.33
C ASP A 208 14.15 -23.78 -15.76
N ILE A 209 13.23 -23.32 -14.90
CA ILE A 209 11.81 -23.29 -15.19
C ILE A 209 11.30 -21.87 -14.97
N ALA A 210 10.90 -21.20 -16.06
CA ALA A 210 10.28 -19.91 -16.01
C ALA A 210 8.77 -20.03 -15.75
N ILE A 211 8.30 -19.40 -14.69
CA ILE A 211 6.91 -19.49 -14.22
C ILE A 211 6.31 -18.09 -14.18
N LYS A 212 5.16 -17.88 -14.81
CA LYS A 212 4.41 -16.63 -14.73
C LYS A 212 3.58 -16.61 -13.46
N ARG A 213 3.80 -15.60 -12.62
CA ARG A 213 3.02 -15.44 -11.37
C ARG A 213 1.57 -15.12 -11.68
N ASP A 214 0.67 -15.73 -10.90
CA ASP A 214 -0.76 -15.46 -10.98
C ASP A 214 -1.38 -15.44 -9.59
N THR A 215 -2.65 -15.08 -9.49
CA THR A 215 -3.43 -15.23 -8.28
C THR A 215 -3.69 -16.71 -8.04
N ILE A 216 -3.32 -17.17 -6.88
CA ILE A 216 -3.52 -18.54 -6.40
C ILE A 216 -4.63 -18.51 -5.37
N HIS A 217 -5.66 -19.31 -5.59
CA HIS A 217 -6.74 -19.49 -4.63
C HIS A 217 -6.52 -20.79 -3.87
N VAL A 218 -6.42 -20.70 -2.56
CA VAL A 218 -6.34 -21.86 -1.67
C VAL A 218 -7.76 -22.33 -1.37
N LYS A 219 -8.10 -23.55 -1.73
CA LYS A 219 -9.43 -24.09 -1.44
C LYS A 219 -9.69 -24.18 0.05
N SER A 220 -10.85 -23.70 0.45
CA SER A 220 -11.34 -23.75 1.83
C SER A 220 -12.29 -24.92 2.10
N VAL A 221 -12.84 -25.52 1.03
CA VAL A 221 -13.82 -26.59 1.11
C VAL A 221 -13.29 -27.85 0.46
N GLU A 222 -13.31 -28.93 1.20
CA GLU A 222 -12.99 -30.27 0.73
C GLU A 222 -14.25 -31.14 0.78
N TYR A 223 -14.41 -32.02 -0.20
CA TYR A 223 -15.52 -32.97 -0.25
C TYR A 223 -15.00 -34.39 -0.44
N GLU A 224 -15.40 -35.27 0.45
CA GLU A 224 -15.13 -36.69 0.40
C GLU A 224 -16.45 -37.48 0.49
N LYS A 225 -16.60 -38.49 -0.36
CA LYS A 225 -17.71 -39.45 -0.24
C LYS A 225 -17.27 -40.59 0.67
N LYS A 226 -18.04 -40.86 1.75
CA LYS A 226 -17.87 -42.01 2.65
C LYS A 226 -19.17 -42.80 2.64
N ASP A 227 -19.16 -43.92 1.96
CA ASP A 227 -20.34 -44.76 1.74
C ASP A 227 -21.52 -43.98 1.15
N ASN A 228 -22.60 -43.79 1.91
CA ASN A 228 -23.80 -43.07 1.51
C ASN A 228 -23.86 -41.65 2.10
N VAL A 229 -22.75 -41.15 2.66
CA VAL A 229 -22.67 -39.83 3.27
C VAL A 229 -21.59 -38.99 2.57
N GLY A 230 -21.89 -37.72 2.33
CA GLY A 230 -20.92 -36.74 1.87
C GLY A 230 -20.32 -36.00 3.05
N VAL A 231 -19.02 -36.08 3.24
CA VAL A 231 -18.33 -35.24 4.24
C VAL A 231 -17.79 -34.00 3.55
N ILE A 232 -18.22 -32.83 4.02
CA ILE A 232 -17.77 -31.55 3.53
C ILE A 232 -16.98 -30.85 4.66
N THR A 233 -15.68 -30.80 4.51
CA THR A 233 -14.79 -30.12 5.47
C THR A 233 -14.57 -28.70 5.04
N ILE A 234 -14.74 -27.74 5.97
CA ILE A 234 -14.48 -26.31 5.74
C ILE A 234 -13.36 -25.88 6.66
N ASN A 235 -12.20 -25.64 6.08
CA ASN A 235 -10.99 -25.34 6.84
C ASN A 235 -10.96 -23.88 7.35
N LYS A 236 -11.62 -22.95 6.64
CA LYS A 236 -11.69 -21.53 6.99
C LYS A 236 -12.80 -20.84 6.19
N PHE A 237 -13.36 -19.74 6.73
CA PHE A 237 -14.27 -18.88 5.97
C PHE A 237 -13.47 -17.79 5.24
N GLN A 238 -13.15 -18.04 3.98
CA GLN A 238 -12.39 -17.14 3.12
C GLN A 238 -13.20 -16.76 1.87
N ASN A 239 -12.67 -15.91 0.99
CA ASN A 239 -13.37 -15.53 -0.24
C ASN A 239 -13.84 -16.76 -1.01
N ASN A 240 -15.13 -16.72 -1.44
CA ASN A 240 -15.76 -17.75 -2.25
C ASN A 240 -15.93 -19.12 -1.55
N THR A 241 -15.78 -19.23 -0.24
CA THR A 241 -16.06 -20.48 0.51
C THR A 241 -17.50 -20.93 0.29
N SER A 242 -18.45 -20.00 0.25
CA SER A 242 -19.86 -20.31 -0.06
C SER A 242 -20.05 -20.86 -1.46
N GLY A 243 -19.31 -20.38 -2.46
CA GLY A 243 -19.31 -20.91 -3.83
C GLY A 243 -18.70 -22.33 -3.90
N GLU A 244 -17.62 -22.56 -3.15
CA GLU A 244 -17.00 -23.88 -3.04
C GLU A 244 -17.95 -24.90 -2.35
N LEU A 245 -18.62 -24.49 -1.26
CA LEU A 245 -19.63 -25.31 -0.59
C LEU A 245 -20.77 -25.70 -1.56
N LYS A 246 -21.30 -24.73 -2.31
CA LYS A 246 -22.33 -24.97 -3.32
C LYS A 246 -21.88 -26.00 -4.37
N ASN A 247 -20.62 -25.93 -4.79
CA ASN A 247 -20.05 -26.89 -5.73
C ASN A 247 -19.87 -28.27 -5.10
N ALA A 248 -19.46 -28.36 -3.82
CA ALA A 248 -19.34 -29.60 -3.08
C ALA A 248 -20.71 -30.31 -2.93
N ILE A 249 -21.75 -29.55 -2.57
CA ILE A 249 -23.13 -30.04 -2.48
C ILE A 249 -23.61 -30.54 -3.83
N LYS A 250 -23.43 -29.78 -4.91
CA LYS A 250 -23.78 -30.21 -6.27
C LYS A 250 -23.06 -31.50 -6.67
N LYS A 251 -21.78 -31.67 -6.27
CA LYS A 251 -21.02 -32.90 -6.52
C LYS A 251 -21.60 -34.07 -5.74
N ALA A 252 -21.97 -33.91 -4.46
CA ALA A 252 -22.63 -34.92 -3.65
C ALA A 252 -23.94 -35.38 -4.31
N HIS A 253 -24.81 -34.44 -4.70
CA HIS A 253 -26.06 -34.72 -5.40
C HIS A 253 -25.86 -35.52 -6.69
N LYS A 254 -24.87 -35.15 -7.52
CA LYS A 254 -24.55 -35.91 -8.75
C LYS A 254 -24.11 -37.37 -8.49
N GLN A 255 -23.58 -37.60 -7.29
CA GLN A 255 -23.17 -38.98 -6.85
C GLN A 255 -24.29 -39.73 -6.10
N GLY A 256 -25.50 -39.20 -6.09
CA GLY A 256 -26.66 -39.81 -5.42
C GLY A 256 -26.64 -39.69 -3.89
N ILE A 257 -25.74 -38.85 -3.35
CA ILE A 257 -25.63 -38.59 -1.92
C ILE A 257 -26.68 -37.59 -1.49
N ARG A 258 -27.50 -37.94 -0.51
CA ARG A 258 -28.54 -37.05 0.05
C ARG A 258 -28.19 -36.56 1.46
N ASN A 259 -27.38 -37.30 2.18
CA ASN A 259 -26.96 -36.98 3.55
C ASN A 259 -25.56 -36.37 3.54
N VAL A 260 -25.40 -35.20 4.17
CA VAL A 260 -24.13 -34.49 4.22
C VAL A 260 -23.77 -34.20 5.68
N VAL A 261 -22.52 -34.42 6.03
CA VAL A 261 -21.91 -34.01 7.28
C VAL A 261 -21.02 -32.78 6.98
N LEU A 262 -21.30 -31.68 7.67
CA LEU A 262 -20.44 -30.49 7.63
C LEU A 262 -19.41 -30.60 8.76
N ASP A 263 -18.14 -30.71 8.39
CA ASP A 263 -17.02 -30.74 9.35
C ASP A 263 -16.36 -29.38 9.46
N LEU A 264 -16.53 -28.76 10.63
CA LEU A 264 -15.93 -27.45 10.98
C LEU A 264 -14.83 -27.58 12.04
N ARG A 265 -14.38 -28.80 12.33
CA ARG A 265 -13.32 -29.02 13.31
C ARG A 265 -12.03 -28.33 12.81
N ASN A 266 -11.34 -27.64 13.73
CA ASN A 266 -10.14 -26.84 13.46
C ASN A 266 -10.37 -25.64 12.51
N ASN A 267 -11.63 -25.24 12.26
CA ASN A 267 -11.92 -24.00 11.55
C ASN A 267 -11.81 -22.83 12.54
N PRO A 268 -10.84 -21.89 12.36
CA PRO A 268 -10.66 -20.77 13.27
C PRO A 268 -11.67 -19.63 13.02
N GLY A 269 -12.57 -19.77 12.05
CA GLY A 269 -13.46 -18.70 11.61
C GLY A 269 -13.02 -18.07 10.28
N GLY A 270 -13.23 -16.77 10.14
CA GLY A 270 -12.87 -15.99 8.93
C GLY A 270 -13.90 -14.93 8.60
N LEU A 271 -14.24 -14.77 7.33
CA LEU A 271 -15.16 -13.74 6.83
C LEU A 271 -16.61 -14.04 7.23
N LEU A 272 -17.22 -13.14 8.01
CA LEU A 272 -18.60 -13.27 8.47
C LEU A 272 -19.59 -13.35 7.30
N ASP A 273 -19.39 -12.56 6.26
CA ASP A 273 -20.26 -12.57 5.07
C ASP A 273 -20.29 -13.95 4.38
N GLU A 274 -19.16 -14.66 4.34
CA GLU A 274 -19.11 -16.00 3.77
C GLU A 274 -19.82 -17.00 4.67
N ALA A 275 -19.67 -16.90 6.00
CA ALA A 275 -20.41 -17.74 6.95
C ALA A 275 -21.93 -17.55 6.81
N VAL A 276 -22.41 -16.31 6.68
CA VAL A 276 -23.84 -15.99 6.47
C VAL A 276 -24.34 -16.54 5.13
N LYS A 277 -23.57 -16.37 4.03
CA LYS A 277 -23.93 -16.96 2.71
C LYS A 277 -24.03 -18.49 2.78
N MET A 278 -23.12 -19.12 3.51
CA MET A 278 -23.14 -20.57 3.69
C MET A 278 -24.33 -21.05 4.51
N ALA A 279 -24.65 -20.36 5.61
CA ALA A 279 -25.86 -20.65 6.41
C ALA A 279 -27.11 -20.57 5.55
N ASN A 280 -27.22 -19.54 4.68
CA ASN A 280 -28.32 -19.40 3.74
C ASN A 280 -28.39 -20.57 2.73
N ILE A 281 -27.25 -21.02 2.19
CA ILE A 281 -27.20 -22.17 1.28
C ILE A 281 -27.74 -23.42 1.98
N LEU A 282 -27.33 -23.66 3.21
CA LEU A 282 -27.74 -24.84 3.99
C LEU A 282 -29.21 -24.75 4.42
N SER A 283 -29.71 -23.57 4.75
CA SER A 283 -31.12 -23.32 5.09
C SER A 283 -32.06 -23.57 3.89
N LEU A 284 -31.64 -23.23 2.68
CA LEU A 284 -32.43 -23.40 1.46
C LEU A 284 -32.45 -24.87 0.93
N ILE A 285 -31.60 -25.76 1.46
CA ILE A 285 -31.58 -27.17 1.07
C ILE A 285 -32.78 -27.95 1.67
N HIS A 286 -33.41 -27.38 2.70
CA HIS A 286 -34.57 -28.00 3.37
C HIS A 286 -35.92 -27.47 2.88
N ILE A 287 -35.93 -26.63 1.87
CA ILE A 287 -37.14 -26.19 1.15
C ILE A 287 -37.14 -26.86 -0.21
#